data_b0eb6f6e9917c90124f0b8a8c91ce748
#
_entry.id   b0eb6f6e9917c90124f0b8a8c91ce748
#
_cell.length_a   1.000
_cell.length_b   1.000
_cell.length_c   1.000
_cell.angle_alpha   90.00
_cell.angle_beta   90.00
_cell.angle_gamma   90.00
#
_symmetry.space_group_name_H-M   'P 1'
#
loop_
_entity.id
_entity.type
_entity.pdbx_description
1 polymer ?
#
loop_
_entity_poly.entity_id
_entity_poly.type
_entity_poly.pdbx_seq_one_letter_code
_entity_poly.pdbx_strand_id
1 'polypeptide(L)'
;ERCQPFIDANVPIFIDKPLCDNLSDLEIFQKWIDEGKNFISSSAMRYCKEYEPYHQSTHELGDLRYVNVTMAKSWEKYGIHALETVYPIVGPGFESIQNIGDKDRNIVHLKHSKGIDINIANISDMLGGFGLISLMGTKGGIQIKSTDTYYAFKKQLQSYVNYLQTGQKPVPWNETYELMQLVSAGIESREKGGIKITLNKDK
;
A
#
# COMPACT_ATOMS: atom_id res chain seq x y z
N GLU A 1 15.58 15.01 -2.28
CA GLU A 1 16.04 16.29 -2.91
C GLU A 1 14.88 17.13 -3.45
N ARG A 2 13.95 16.59 -4.27
CA ARG A 2 12.88 17.37 -4.92
C ARG A 2 11.89 18.01 -3.95
N CYS A 3 11.59 17.34 -2.84
CA CYS A 3 10.64 17.82 -1.84
C CYS A 3 11.28 18.80 -0.84
N GLN A 4 12.61 18.79 -0.70
CA GLN A 4 13.33 19.53 0.33
C GLN A 4 12.98 21.03 0.40
N PRO A 5 12.93 21.77 -0.72
CA PRO A 5 12.60 23.21 -0.66
C PRO A 5 11.21 23.49 -0.06
N PHE A 6 10.23 22.61 -0.31
CA PHE A 6 8.88 22.75 0.24
C PHE A 6 8.84 22.36 1.72
N ILE A 7 9.59 21.33 2.10
CA ILE A 7 9.73 20.89 3.50
C ILE A 7 10.40 21.98 4.34
N ASP A 8 11.48 22.60 3.81
CA ASP A 8 12.18 23.68 4.48
C ASP A 8 11.29 24.93 4.66
N ALA A 9 10.47 25.23 3.67
CA ALA A 9 9.48 26.31 3.72
C ALA A 9 8.23 25.96 4.54
N ASN A 10 8.16 24.73 5.11
CA ASN A 10 7.01 24.20 5.86
C ASN A 10 5.68 24.26 5.08
N VAL A 11 5.74 24.08 3.76
CA VAL A 11 4.56 24.02 2.88
C VAL A 11 4.02 22.59 2.91
N PRO A 12 2.73 22.39 3.24
CA PRO A 12 2.13 21.07 3.15
C PRO A 12 2.15 20.55 1.73
N ILE A 13 2.66 19.32 1.53
CA ILE A 13 2.79 18.73 0.20
C ILE A 13 2.16 17.35 0.11
N PHE A 14 1.65 17.05 -1.08
CA PHE A 14 1.30 15.69 -1.48
C PHE A 14 2.44 15.13 -2.31
N ILE A 15 3.03 14.03 -1.85
CA ILE A 15 4.09 13.32 -2.56
C ILE A 15 3.47 12.12 -3.26
N ASP A 16 3.60 12.01 -4.58
CA ASP A 16 3.07 10.87 -5.32
C ASP A 16 3.74 9.56 -4.87
N LYS A 17 2.98 8.50 -4.96
CA LYS A 17 3.41 7.15 -4.59
C LYS A 17 4.42 6.52 -5.58
N PRO A 18 5.29 5.64 -5.14
CA PRO A 18 5.59 5.37 -3.74
C PRO A 18 6.35 6.54 -3.12
N LEU A 19 6.19 6.74 -1.82
CA LEU A 19 6.94 7.77 -1.09
C LEU A 19 8.45 7.56 -1.23
N CYS A 20 8.88 6.31 -1.09
CA CYS A 20 10.23 5.81 -1.34
C CYS A 20 10.20 4.30 -1.64
N ASP A 21 11.33 3.75 -2.05
CA ASP A 21 11.50 2.33 -2.36
C ASP A 21 12.68 1.68 -1.59
N ASN A 22 13.25 2.41 -0.65
CA ASN A 22 14.34 1.95 0.20
C ASN A 22 14.21 2.48 1.64
N LEU A 23 14.82 1.76 2.59
CA LEU A 23 14.70 2.08 4.02
C LEU A 23 15.48 3.35 4.41
N SER A 24 16.59 3.67 3.74
CA SER A 24 17.38 4.87 4.07
C SER A 24 16.61 6.16 3.79
N ASP A 25 15.86 6.21 2.69
CA ASP A 25 14.98 7.34 2.40
C ASP A 25 13.79 7.38 3.36
N LEU A 26 13.25 6.21 3.75
CA LEU A 26 12.15 6.13 4.71
C LEU A 26 12.54 6.72 6.07
N GLU A 27 13.79 6.52 6.52
CA GLU A 27 14.30 7.13 7.75
C GLU A 27 14.37 8.67 7.66
N ILE A 28 14.67 9.22 6.48
CA ILE A 28 14.60 10.67 6.25
C ILE A 28 13.17 11.19 6.42
N PHE A 29 12.20 10.48 5.86
CA PHE A 29 10.78 10.84 6.02
C PHE A 29 10.31 10.69 7.46
N GLN A 30 10.78 9.67 8.19
CA GLN A 30 10.51 9.53 9.62
C GLN A 30 11.03 10.74 10.39
N LYS A 31 12.26 11.17 10.14
CA LYS A 31 12.84 12.35 10.77
C LYS A 31 11.99 13.60 10.48
N TRP A 32 11.51 13.79 9.27
CA TRP A 32 10.63 14.92 8.94
C TRP A 32 9.30 14.88 9.72
N ILE A 33 8.74 13.68 9.94
CA ILE A 33 7.54 13.52 10.78
C ILE A 33 7.85 13.91 12.23
N ASP A 34 8.97 13.46 12.77
CA ASP A 34 9.41 13.78 14.15
C ASP A 34 9.66 15.29 14.33
N GLU A 35 10.12 15.96 13.27
CA GLU A 35 10.29 17.43 13.19
C GLU A 35 8.97 18.18 12.94
N GLY A 36 7.84 17.49 12.85
CA GLY A 36 6.52 18.10 12.63
C GLY A 36 6.28 18.60 11.20
N LYS A 37 7.03 18.10 10.21
CA LYS A 37 6.85 18.49 8.81
C LYS A 37 5.54 17.97 8.21
N ASN A 38 4.99 18.75 7.29
CA ASN A 38 3.66 18.54 6.74
C ASN A 38 3.71 17.93 5.34
N PHE A 39 3.56 16.62 5.25
CA PHE A 39 3.40 15.92 3.98
C PHE A 39 2.49 14.70 4.15
N ILE A 40 1.92 14.25 3.04
CA ILE A 40 1.19 12.98 2.92
C ILE A 40 1.59 12.28 1.61
N SER A 41 1.43 10.98 1.59
CA SER A 41 1.53 10.17 0.38
C SER A 41 0.49 9.05 0.45
N SER A 42 -0.17 8.78 -0.66
CA SER A 42 -1.10 7.64 -0.79
C SER A 42 -1.33 7.28 -2.24
N SER A 43 -1.83 6.09 -2.49
CA SER A 43 -2.31 5.67 -3.79
C SER A 43 -3.80 5.97 -3.96
N ALA A 44 -4.23 6.34 -5.17
CA ALA A 44 -5.64 6.43 -5.52
C ALA A 44 -6.39 5.09 -5.32
N MET A 45 -5.68 3.95 -5.37
CA MET A 45 -6.28 2.62 -5.16
C MET A 45 -6.92 2.46 -3.78
N ARG A 46 -6.43 3.16 -2.76
CA ARG A 46 -7.05 3.24 -1.43
C ARG A 46 -8.48 3.79 -1.47
N TYR A 47 -8.79 4.61 -2.45
CA TYR A 47 -10.04 5.37 -2.56
C TYR A 47 -11.00 4.84 -3.64
N CYS A 48 -10.76 3.64 -4.16
CA CYS A 48 -11.66 3.02 -5.13
C CYS A 48 -13.00 2.69 -4.48
N LYS A 49 -14.09 3.22 -5.03
CA LYS A 49 -15.45 3.02 -4.49
C LYS A 49 -15.86 1.55 -4.41
N GLU A 50 -15.30 0.72 -5.30
CA GLU A 50 -15.61 -0.71 -5.35
C GLU A 50 -15.06 -1.46 -4.12
N TYR A 51 -14.01 -0.94 -3.46
CA TYR A 51 -13.39 -1.54 -2.28
C TYR A 51 -13.91 -0.94 -0.97
N GLU A 52 -14.44 0.30 -0.98
CA GLU A 52 -14.90 1.02 0.21
C GLU A 52 -15.83 0.19 1.13
N PRO A 53 -16.78 -0.63 0.61
CA PRO A 53 -17.62 -1.45 1.48
C PRO A 53 -16.83 -2.40 2.40
N TYR A 54 -15.66 -2.87 1.95
CA TYR A 54 -14.82 -3.83 2.67
C TYR A 54 -13.79 -3.18 3.59
N HIS A 55 -13.60 -1.86 3.53
CA HIS A 55 -12.73 -1.13 4.46
C HIS A 55 -13.31 -1.10 5.88
N GLN A 56 -14.63 -1.12 6.00
CA GLN A 56 -15.30 -1.05 7.29
C GLN A 56 -15.65 -2.41 7.85
N SER A 57 -16.00 -3.36 6.99
CA SER A 57 -16.45 -4.67 7.41
C SER A 57 -16.33 -5.72 6.31
N THR A 58 -15.82 -6.87 6.71
CA THR A 58 -15.82 -8.10 5.90
C THR A 58 -16.73 -9.18 6.50
N HIS A 59 -17.63 -8.81 7.42
CA HIS A 59 -18.39 -9.79 8.24
C HIS A 59 -19.26 -10.74 7.42
N GLU A 60 -19.76 -10.35 6.25
CA GLU A 60 -20.49 -11.22 5.32
C GLU A 60 -19.62 -12.34 4.75
N LEU A 61 -18.30 -12.12 4.66
CA LEU A 61 -17.31 -13.12 4.24
C LEU A 61 -16.84 -13.99 5.41
N GLY A 62 -17.19 -13.65 6.65
CA GLY A 62 -16.64 -14.22 7.87
C GLY A 62 -15.21 -13.74 8.13
N ASP A 63 -14.41 -14.58 8.82
CA ASP A 63 -13.00 -14.27 9.04
C ASP A 63 -12.24 -14.41 7.72
N LEU A 64 -11.57 -13.36 7.27
CA LEU A 64 -10.71 -13.44 6.09
C LEU A 64 -9.58 -14.44 6.32
N ARG A 65 -9.30 -15.25 5.31
CA ARG A 65 -8.21 -16.23 5.29
C ARG A 65 -7.22 -15.98 4.17
N TYR A 66 -7.71 -15.46 3.06
CA TYR A 66 -6.89 -15.29 1.88
C TYR A 66 -7.31 -14.05 1.09
N VAL A 67 -6.32 -13.28 0.66
CA VAL A 67 -6.48 -12.13 -0.25
C VAL A 67 -5.55 -12.32 -1.44
N ASN A 68 -6.07 -12.11 -2.64
CA ASN A 68 -5.24 -12.08 -3.83
C ASN A 68 -5.46 -10.78 -4.60
N VAL A 69 -4.37 -10.14 -5.01
CA VAL A 69 -4.40 -8.90 -5.81
C VAL A 69 -3.58 -9.08 -7.06
N THR A 70 -4.10 -8.61 -8.18
CA THR A 70 -3.33 -8.50 -9.42
C THR A 70 -3.13 -7.05 -9.81
N MET A 71 -1.92 -6.73 -10.25
CA MET A 71 -1.51 -5.39 -10.63
C MET A 71 -0.58 -5.46 -11.83
N ALA A 72 -0.62 -4.44 -12.69
CA ALA A 72 0.33 -4.30 -13.78
C ALA A 72 1.62 -3.61 -13.32
N LYS A 73 2.61 -3.63 -14.19
CA LYS A 73 3.91 -2.95 -14.08
C LYS A 73 4.80 -3.51 -12.96
N SER A 74 5.89 -2.79 -12.64
CA SER A 74 6.90 -3.27 -11.70
C SER A 74 6.48 -3.10 -10.23
N TRP A 75 7.05 -3.91 -9.36
CA TRP A 75 6.82 -3.84 -7.92
C TRP A 75 7.26 -2.48 -7.34
N GLU A 76 8.42 -1.97 -7.74
CA GLU A 76 8.98 -0.71 -7.25
C GLU A 76 8.03 0.49 -7.42
N LYS A 77 7.27 0.52 -8.52
CA LYS A 77 6.39 1.64 -8.86
C LYS A 77 4.92 1.38 -8.57
N TYR A 78 4.50 0.10 -8.64
CA TYR A 78 3.09 -0.29 -8.60
C TYR A 78 2.75 -1.29 -7.51
N GLY A 79 3.72 -1.89 -6.82
CA GLY A 79 3.46 -2.70 -5.63
C GLY A 79 2.68 -1.94 -4.57
N ILE A 80 2.98 -0.66 -4.41
CA ILE A 80 2.23 0.23 -3.50
C ILE A 80 0.75 0.33 -3.84
N HIS A 81 0.34 0.27 -5.12
CA HIS A 81 -1.07 0.27 -5.48
C HIS A 81 -1.78 -0.98 -4.97
N ALA A 82 -1.14 -2.15 -5.09
CA ALA A 82 -1.68 -3.39 -4.57
C ALA A 82 -1.77 -3.37 -3.03
N LEU A 83 -0.72 -2.91 -2.37
CA LEU A 83 -0.68 -2.79 -0.92
C LEU A 83 -1.76 -1.82 -0.39
N GLU A 84 -1.94 -0.67 -1.03
CA GLU A 84 -2.97 0.31 -0.69
C GLU A 84 -4.41 -0.15 -1.03
N THR A 85 -4.57 -1.16 -1.88
CA THR A 85 -5.86 -1.83 -2.09
C THR A 85 -6.17 -2.77 -0.92
N VAL A 86 -5.16 -3.45 -0.37
CA VAL A 86 -5.32 -4.45 0.69
C VAL A 86 -5.38 -3.81 2.07
N TYR A 87 -4.51 -2.86 2.35
CA TYR A 87 -4.29 -2.31 3.68
C TYR A 87 -5.56 -1.79 4.38
N PRO A 88 -6.44 -1.01 3.71
CA PRO A 88 -7.67 -0.54 4.33
C PRO A 88 -8.65 -1.66 4.72
N ILE A 89 -8.49 -2.85 4.13
CA ILE A 89 -9.34 -4.02 4.38
C ILE A 89 -8.81 -4.85 5.54
N VAL A 90 -7.50 -5.13 5.56
CA VAL A 90 -6.90 -6.02 6.57
C VAL A 90 -6.36 -5.26 7.78
N GLY A 91 -6.01 -3.98 7.62
CA GLY A 91 -5.39 -3.13 8.63
C GLY A 91 -3.89 -3.39 8.78
N PRO A 92 -3.25 -2.81 9.81
CA PRO A 92 -1.84 -3.01 10.14
C PRO A 92 -1.57 -4.41 10.68
N GLY A 93 -0.29 -4.83 10.63
CA GLY A 93 0.15 -6.08 11.26
C GLY A 93 0.70 -7.10 10.28
N PHE A 94 1.36 -6.68 9.24
CA PHE A 94 2.11 -7.57 8.35
C PHE A 94 3.33 -8.12 9.08
N GLU A 95 3.55 -9.45 8.98
CA GLU A 95 4.60 -10.16 9.71
C GLU A 95 5.79 -10.52 8.83
N SER A 96 5.55 -10.81 7.57
CA SER A 96 6.60 -11.16 6.63
C SER A 96 6.16 -10.98 5.19
N ILE A 97 7.16 -10.84 4.32
CA ILE A 97 7.02 -10.74 2.88
C ILE A 97 8.02 -11.65 2.18
N GLN A 98 7.61 -12.23 1.07
CA GLN A 98 8.47 -13.01 0.19
C GLN A 98 8.10 -12.71 -1.27
N ASN A 99 9.07 -12.32 -2.08
CA ASN A 99 8.90 -12.08 -3.51
C ASN A 99 9.74 -13.09 -4.30
N ILE A 100 9.09 -14.10 -4.84
CA ILE A 100 9.73 -15.21 -5.59
C ILE A 100 9.85 -14.94 -7.08
N GLY A 101 9.50 -13.75 -7.54
CA GLY A 101 9.53 -13.37 -8.94
C GLY A 101 10.86 -12.74 -9.39
N ASP A 102 10.79 -12.04 -10.51
CA ASP A 102 11.86 -11.23 -11.09
C ASP A 102 11.41 -9.77 -11.28
N LYS A 103 12.20 -8.94 -11.97
CA LYS A 103 11.89 -7.50 -12.18
C LYS A 103 10.58 -7.27 -12.93
N ASP A 104 10.23 -8.17 -13.85
CA ASP A 104 9.05 -8.02 -14.71
C ASP A 104 7.84 -8.81 -14.20
N ARG A 105 8.07 -9.80 -13.35
CA ARG A 105 7.05 -10.75 -12.86
C ARG A 105 7.22 -10.96 -11.37
N ASN A 106 6.71 -10.04 -10.58
CA ASN A 106 6.76 -10.13 -9.13
C ASN A 106 5.58 -10.95 -8.62
N ILE A 107 5.87 -12.02 -7.90
CA ILE A 107 4.90 -12.84 -7.17
C ILE A 107 5.23 -12.73 -5.70
N VAL A 108 4.42 -11.99 -4.98
CA VAL A 108 4.67 -11.60 -3.61
C VAL A 108 3.67 -12.25 -2.68
N HIS A 109 4.16 -12.95 -1.68
CA HIS A 109 3.38 -13.51 -0.59
C HIS A 109 3.65 -12.72 0.69
N LEU A 110 2.58 -12.36 1.41
CA LEU A 110 2.66 -11.71 2.71
C LEU A 110 1.87 -12.51 3.75
N LYS A 111 2.39 -12.55 4.97
CA LYS A 111 1.69 -13.04 6.16
C LYS A 111 1.22 -11.88 7.00
N HIS A 112 0.00 -11.99 7.50
CA HIS A 112 -0.60 -11.00 8.39
C HIS A 112 -0.94 -11.62 9.74
N SER A 113 -0.79 -10.86 10.83
CA SER A 113 -0.99 -11.30 12.22
C SER A 113 -2.39 -11.83 12.53
N LYS A 114 -3.39 -11.47 11.73
CA LYS A 114 -4.75 -12.02 11.80
C LYS A 114 -4.90 -13.40 11.15
N GLY A 115 -3.79 -14.04 10.75
CA GLY A 115 -3.81 -15.34 10.09
C GLY A 115 -4.28 -15.28 8.63
N ILE A 116 -4.12 -14.13 7.97
CA ILE A 116 -4.47 -13.94 6.56
C ILE A 116 -3.23 -14.15 5.69
N ASP A 117 -3.36 -14.96 4.67
CA ASP A 117 -2.39 -15.08 3.59
C ASP A 117 -2.75 -14.09 2.47
N ILE A 118 -1.79 -13.31 2.01
CA ILE A 118 -2.01 -12.31 0.97
C ILE A 118 -1.04 -12.57 -0.17
N ASN A 119 -1.55 -12.74 -1.39
CA ASN A 119 -0.74 -12.86 -2.59
C ASN A 119 -0.94 -11.65 -3.50
N ILE A 120 0.16 -11.12 -4.02
CA ILE A 120 0.14 -10.01 -4.98
C ILE A 120 0.94 -10.44 -6.22
N ALA A 121 0.30 -10.39 -7.39
CA ALA A 121 0.97 -10.55 -8.66
C ALA A 121 1.11 -9.18 -9.34
N ASN A 122 2.35 -8.66 -9.38
CA ASN A 122 2.71 -7.47 -10.16
C ASN A 122 3.50 -7.90 -11.39
N ILE A 123 2.86 -7.88 -12.56
CA ILE A 123 3.45 -8.34 -13.82
C ILE A 123 3.43 -7.19 -14.83
N SER A 124 4.59 -6.91 -15.42
CA SER A 124 4.84 -5.68 -16.20
C SER A 124 3.83 -5.44 -17.33
N ASP A 125 3.40 -6.49 -18.02
CA ASP A 125 2.51 -6.44 -19.19
C ASP A 125 1.06 -6.89 -18.89
N MET A 126 0.73 -7.18 -17.61
CA MET A 126 -0.59 -7.66 -17.21
C MET A 126 -1.60 -6.52 -16.99
N LEU A 127 -1.79 -5.66 -17.99
CA LEU A 127 -2.66 -4.49 -17.87
C LEU A 127 -4.14 -4.85 -17.60
N GLY A 128 -4.63 -5.97 -18.14
CA GLY A 128 -5.99 -6.44 -17.92
C GLY A 128 -6.29 -6.87 -16.47
N GLY A 129 -5.26 -7.17 -15.70
CA GLY A 129 -5.36 -7.55 -14.28
C GLY A 129 -5.23 -6.38 -13.31
N PHE A 130 -5.13 -5.14 -13.79
CA PHE A 130 -4.94 -3.98 -12.91
C PHE A 130 -6.15 -3.77 -11.98
N GLY A 131 -5.86 -3.75 -10.67
CA GLY A 131 -6.87 -3.49 -9.66
C GLY A 131 -7.92 -4.60 -9.50
N LEU A 132 -7.56 -5.86 -9.75
CA LEU A 132 -8.42 -6.99 -9.42
C LEU A 132 -8.04 -7.54 -8.05
N ILE A 133 -9.00 -7.60 -7.12
CA ILE A 133 -8.84 -8.18 -5.79
C ILE A 133 -9.83 -9.33 -5.56
N SER A 134 -9.37 -10.40 -4.93
CA SER A 134 -10.22 -11.49 -4.42
C SER A 134 -10.10 -11.53 -2.91
N LEU A 135 -11.22 -11.52 -2.21
CA LEU A 135 -11.32 -11.67 -0.75
C LEU A 135 -11.99 -13.01 -0.45
N MET A 136 -11.35 -13.87 0.32
CA MET A 136 -11.85 -15.20 0.69
C MET A 136 -11.87 -15.36 2.20
N GLY A 137 -13.02 -15.65 2.74
CA GLY A 137 -13.24 -15.82 4.16
C GLY A 137 -13.92 -17.16 4.50
N THR A 138 -14.22 -17.35 5.79
CA THR A 138 -14.81 -18.61 6.31
C THR A 138 -16.26 -18.83 5.91
N LYS A 139 -16.96 -17.78 5.44
CA LYS A 139 -18.39 -17.85 5.06
C LYS A 139 -18.64 -17.56 3.57
N GLY A 140 -17.67 -17.02 2.87
CA GLY A 140 -17.82 -16.69 1.46
C GLY A 140 -16.59 -16.03 0.86
N GLY A 141 -16.71 -15.68 -0.42
CA GLY A 141 -15.67 -14.97 -1.14
C GLY A 141 -16.24 -14.07 -2.20
N ILE A 142 -15.46 -13.07 -2.59
CA ILE A 142 -15.82 -12.11 -3.63
C ILE A 142 -14.60 -11.73 -4.47
N GLN A 143 -14.85 -11.42 -5.72
CA GLN A 143 -13.87 -10.84 -6.62
C GLN A 143 -14.35 -9.47 -7.10
N ILE A 144 -13.50 -8.48 -6.98
CA ILE A 144 -13.83 -7.08 -7.25
C ILE A 144 -12.75 -6.50 -8.17
N LYS A 145 -13.15 -5.72 -9.15
CA LYS A 145 -12.26 -5.00 -10.04
C LYS A 145 -12.51 -3.49 -9.92
N SER A 146 -11.45 -2.71 -9.75
CA SER A 146 -11.52 -1.26 -9.87
C SER A 146 -11.87 -0.85 -11.30
N THR A 147 -12.87 -0.02 -11.46
CA THR A 147 -13.36 0.44 -12.76
C THR A 147 -13.45 1.95 -12.87
N ASP A 148 -13.66 2.66 -11.77
CA ASP A 148 -13.83 4.11 -11.75
C ASP A 148 -12.58 4.82 -11.22
N THR A 149 -11.58 4.93 -12.08
CA THR A 149 -10.31 5.61 -11.74
C THR A 149 -10.50 7.10 -11.49
N TYR A 150 -11.46 7.75 -12.16
CA TYR A 150 -11.74 9.16 -11.92
C TYR A 150 -12.25 9.39 -10.50
N TYR A 151 -13.18 8.57 -10.02
CA TYR A 151 -13.66 8.63 -8.64
C TYR A 151 -12.52 8.48 -7.64
N ALA A 152 -11.67 7.48 -7.84
CA ALA A 152 -10.55 7.19 -6.94
C ALA A 152 -9.58 8.38 -6.83
N PHE A 153 -9.14 8.96 -7.96
CA PHE A 153 -8.28 10.14 -7.95
C PHE A 153 -8.96 11.38 -7.36
N LYS A 154 -10.22 11.62 -7.72
CA LYS A 154 -11.00 12.71 -7.15
C LYS A 154 -11.07 12.60 -5.63
N LYS A 155 -11.37 11.43 -5.11
CA LYS A 155 -11.47 11.17 -3.66
C LYS A 155 -10.12 11.37 -2.96
N GLN A 156 -9.03 10.88 -3.58
CA GLN A 156 -7.67 11.11 -3.09
C GLN A 156 -7.34 12.60 -2.97
N LEU A 157 -7.61 13.38 -4.03
CA LEU A 157 -7.35 14.82 -4.01
C LEU A 157 -8.27 15.57 -3.03
N GLN A 158 -9.55 15.17 -2.92
CA GLN A 158 -10.45 15.71 -1.90
C GLN A 158 -9.94 15.46 -0.48
N SER A 159 -9.38 14.27 -0.24
CA SER A 159 -8.79 13.92 1.05
C SER A 159 -7.57 14.80 1.37
N TYR A 160 -6.74 15.12 0.37
CA TYR A 160 -5.64 16.08 0.50
C TYR A 160 -6.14 17.51 0.79
N VAL A 161 -7.14 17.99 0.05
CA VAL A 161 -7.74 19.32 0.30
C VAL A 161 -8.32 19.38 1.72
N ASN A 162 -8.99 18.34 2.17
CA ASN A 162 -9.49 18.24 3.54
C ASN A 162 -8.35 18.33 4.58
N TYR A 163 -7.25 17.65 4.32
CA TYR A 163 -6.06 17.76 5.18
C TYR A 163 -5.54 19.21 5.25
N LEU A 164 -5.45 19.91 4.12
CA LEU A 164 -5.03 21.31 4.09
C LEU A 164 -5.96 22.24 4.91
N GLN A 165 -7.26 21.93 4.93
CA GLN A 165 -8.27 22.72 5.64
C GLN A 165 -8.34 22.43 7.14
N THR A 166 -8.12 21.17 7.52
CA THR A 166 -8.38 20.69 8.89
C THR A 166 -7.12 20.36 9.68
N GLY A 167 -5.98 20.17 9.01
CA GLY A 167 -4.75 19.66 9.59
C GLY A 167 -4.79 18.15 9.89
N GLN A 168 -5.91 17.45 9.63
CA GLN A 168 -6.04 16.03 9.89
C GLN A 168 -5.54 15.21 8.70
N LYS A 169 -4.46 14.45 8.92
CA LYS A 169 -3.91 13.57 7.88
C LYS A 169 -4.89 12.44 7.56
N PRO A 170 -5.20 12.18 6.27
CA PRO A 170 -6.15 11.14 5.87
C PRO A 170 -5.62 9.71 6.08
N VAL A 171 -4.31 9.57 6.14
CA VAL A 171 -3.60 8.32 6.40
C VAL A 171 -2.63 8.55 7.55
N PRO A 172 -2.73 7.78 8.64
CA PRO A 172 -1.76 7.86 9.73
C PRO A 172 -0.35 7.51 9.25
N TRP A 173 0.67 8.16 9.82
CA TRP A 173 2.04 7.94 9.39
C TRP A 173 2.52 6.49 9.53
N ASN A 174 2.14 5.82 10.60
CA ASN A 174 2.50 4.42 10.82
C ASN A 174 2.00 3.49 9.70
N GLU A 175 0.85 3.77 9.08
CA GLU A 175 0.38 3.02 7.91
C GLU A 175 1.27 3.27 6.69
N THR A 176 1.58 4.54 6.41
CA THR A 176 2.50 4.90 5.31
C THR A 176 3.88 4.28 5.52
N TYR A 177 4.37 4.28 6.76
CA TYR A 177 5.66 3.70 7.12
C TYR A 177 5.68 2.19 6.88
N GLU A 178 4.68 1.45 7.38
CA GLU A 178 4.57 -0.01 7.16
C GLU A 178 4.46 -0.36 5.68
N LEU A 179 3.69 0.43 4.91
CA LEU A 179 3.58 0.24 3.46
C LEU A 179 4.92 0.40 2.74
N MET A 180 5.73 1.41 3.10
CA MET A 180 7.05 1.62 2.51
C MET A 180 8.05 0.54 2.93
N GLN A 181 7.97 0.06 4.17
CA GLN A 181 8.73 -1.11 4.61
C GLN A 181 8.41 -2.34 3.74
N LEU A 182 7.13 -2.58 3.46
CA LEU A 182 6.70 -3.69 2.60
C LEU A 182 7.21 -3.54 1.16
N VAL A 183 7.18 -2.34 0.59
CA VAL A 183 7.73 -2.09 -0.76
C VAL A 183 9.21 -2.43 -0.79
N SER A 184 10.00 -1.88 0.15
CA SER A 184 11.44 -2.11 0.26
C SER A 184 11.78 -3.58 0.52
N ALA A 185 11.10 -4.22 1.47
CA ALA A 185 11.33 -5.62 1.81
C ALA A 185 10.98 -6.58 0.66
N GLY A 186 9.97 -6.25 -0.15
CA GLY A 186 9.65 -7.00 -1.36
C GLY A 186 10.74 -6.93 -2.44
N ILE A 187 11.40 -5.77 -2.57
CA ILE A 187 12.57 -5.59 -3.43
C ILE A 187 13.73 -6.43 -2.89
N GLU A 188 14.04 -6.27 -1.60
CA GLU A 188 15.13 -6.99 -0.93
C GLU A 188 14.96 -8.52 -1.04
N SER A 189 13.74 -9.02 -0.79
CA SER A 189 13.42 -10.45 -0.93
C SER A 189 13.77 -10.97 -2.32
N ARG A 190 13.33 -10.29 -3.36
CA ARG A 190 13.60 -10.65 -4.76
C ARG A 190 15.10 -10.63 -5.07
N GLU A 191 15.80 -9.58 -4.69
CA GLU A 191 17.25 -9.42 -4.96
C GLU A 191 18.09 -10.47 -4.23
N LYS A 192 17.59 -10.98 -3.12
CA LYS A 192 18.20 -12.09 -2.37
C LYS A 192 17.70 -13.48 -2.79
N GLY A 193 17.11 -13.60 -3.98
CA GLY A 193 16.68 -14.89 -4.52
C GLY A 193 15.35 -15.39 -3.96
N GLY A 194 14.48 -14.50 -3.54
CA GLY A 194 13.13 -14.84 -3.06
C GLY A 194 13.10 -15.35 -1.61
N ILE A 195 14.04 -14.91 -0.78
CA ILE A 195 14.01 -15.25 0.65
C ILE A 195 12.85 -14.55 1.36
N LYS A 196 12.37 -15.19 2.42
CA LYS A 196 11.38 -14.58 3.31
C LYS A 196 12.04 -13.49 4.17
N ILE A 197 11.49 -12.29 4.14
CA ILE A 197 11.87 -11.18 5.02
C ILE A 197 10.83 -11.06 6.13
N THR A 198 11.27 -11.10 7.38
CA THR A 198 10.41 -10.84 8.55
C THR A 198 10.42 -9.34 8.83
N LEU A 199 9.24 -8.77 9.05
CA LEU A 199 9.09 -7.36 9.40
C LEU A 199 9.24 -7.20 10.92
N ASN A 200 10.11 -6.29 11.34
CA ASN A 200 10.28 -5.98 12.75
C ASN A 200 9.09 -5.12 13.23
N LYS A 201 8.42 -5.57 14.29
CA LYS A 201 7.31 -4.85 14.94
C LYS A 201 7.78 -3.75 15.90
N ASP A 202 9.10 -3.61 16.09
CA ASP A 202 9.69 -2.77 17.15
C ASP A 202 10.19 -1.42 16.62
N LYS A 203 9.31 -0.67 15.90
CA LYS A 203 9.56 0.76 15.68
C LYS A 203 8.25 1.55 15.66
#